data_531b1b44b8e614e7e61a0b29bf4920a8
#
_entry.id   531b1b44b8e614e7e61a0b29bf4920a8
#
_cell.length_a   1.000
_cell.length_b   1.000
_cell.length_c   1.000
_cell.angle_alpha   90.00
_cell.angle_beta   90.00
_cell.angle_gamma   90.00
#
_symmetry.space_group_name_H-M   'P 1'
#
loop_
_entity.id
_entity.type
_entity.pdbx_description
1 polymer ?
#
loop_
_entity_poly.entity_id
_entity_poly.type
_entity_poly.pdbx_seq_one_letter_code
_entity_poly.pdbx_strand_id
1 'polypeptide(L)'
;MNCSTEKDALLNRTFHNVTAKYNGYFNANEIINETLFQHEESRKENYYQIIPVYQYPDADESKGFYSPMDTAAAKCEIVIGRHSMPAKKIGRNSNAEWCSWIDDNWMTIGWAQFYKRDFESAMEKFDYIEKQYKKNSIFYTAKFWKAKTLIEIEDYFTAEEMLLELIEKKKELEALEEAEKSKIQELKEKLSSKRKKKKKSKDEDDKIVKFPKNLENEIYPTLADLYIRTKDYNKAIDVLNKAISLKQKREFKTRLIFILAQIYHELRNNAASGLYAEVVKRNPDYEMAFQAKINRALAFSGSDNKSIKNQLLKMLKDDKNIDYYDQIYFALAEIALKEDDRLQGIEYLELSIESSISNAFQKTASLIRLAELYYLEKNYRKANEY
;
A
#
# COMPACT_ATOMS: atom_id res chain seq x y z
N MET A 1 -21.33 21.51 -32.50
CA MET A 1 -22.18 22.19 -31.48
C MET A 1 -21.31 22.39 -30.23
N ASN A 2 -21.00 23.64 -29.89
CA ASN A 2 -20.31 23.92 -28.63
C ASN A 2 -21.36 24.05 -27.54
N CYS A 3 -21.46 23.04 -26.64
CA CYS A 3 -22.26 23.21 -25.43
C CYS A 3 -21.59 24.26 -24.53
N SER A 4 -22.39 25.23 -24.06
CA SER A 4 -21.89 26.31 -23.20
C SER A 4 -21.71 25.83 -21.77
N THR A 5 -20.56 26.09 -21.18
CA THR A 5 -20.28 25.82 -19.74
C THR A 5 -21.03 26.79 -18.82
N GLU A 6 -21.55 27.88 -19.36
CA GLU A 6 -22.29 28.91 -18.61
C GLU A 6 -23.77 28.58 -18.42
N LYS A 7 -24.34 27.71 -19.26
CA LYS A 7 -25.75 27.34 -19.23
C LYS A 7 -25.97 26.07 -18.40
N ASP A 8 -26.65 26.24 -17.28
CA ASP A 8 -27.06 25.15 -16.40
C ASP A 8 -28.28 24.43 -16.97
N ALA A 9 -28.12 23.75 -18.13
CA ALA A 9 -29.13 22.91 -18.75
C ALA A 9 -28.75 21.43 -18.67
N LEU A 10 -29.73 20.54 -18.55
CA LEU A 10 -29.50 19.08 -18.42
C LEU A 10 -28.58 18.53 -19.53
N LEU A 11 -28.82 18.92 -20.78
CA LEU A 11 -27.99 18.47 -21.91
C LEU A 11 -26.54 18.96 -21.81
N ASN A 12 -26.32 20.22 -21.39
CA ASN A 12 -24.97 20.74 -21.17
C ASN A 12 -24.27 19.98 -20.06
N ARG A 13 -24.89 19.80 -18.89
CA ARG A 13 -24.33 19.03 -17.77
C ARG A 13 -23.98 17.63 -18.22
N THR A 14 -24.87 16.93 -18.93
CA THR A 14 -24.63 15.57 -19.41
C THR A 14 -23.43 15.50 -20.36
N PHE A 15 -23.36 16.41 -21.33
CA PHE A 15 -22.25 16.50 -22.28
C PHE A 15 -20.91 16.73 -21.56
N HIS A 16 -20.84 17.73 -20.69
CA HIS A 16 -19.61 18.07 -19.97
C HIS A 16 -19.20 16.95 -19.00
N ASN A 17 -20.15 16.33 -18.29
CA ASN A 17 -19.87 15.20 -17.41
C ASN A 17 -19.33 13.98 -18.16
N VAL A 18 -19.96 13.61 -19.28
CA VAL A 18 -19.50 12.46 -20.08
C VAL A 18 -18.10 12.71 -20.64
N THR A 19 -17.88 13.91 -21.18
CA THR A 19 -16.57 14.26 -21.76
C THR A 19 -15.47 14.34 -20.69
N ALA A 20 -15.76 14.97 -19.56
CA ALA A 20 -14.80 15.06 -18.46
C ALA A 20 -14.44 13.67 -17.91
N LYS A 21 -15.42 12.79 -17.81
CA LYS A 21 -15.19 11.40 -17.37
C LYS A 21 -14.29 10.63 -18.31
N TYR A 22 -14.63 10.56 -19.58
CA TYR A 22 -13.97 9.64 -20.52
C TYR A 22 -12.74 10.24 -21.21
N ASN A 23 -12.75 11.54 -21.53
CA ASN A 23 -11.61 12.15 -22.23
C ASN A 23 -10.52 12.68 -21.29
N GLY A 24 -10.87 13.04 -20.05
CA GLY A 24 -9.90 13.45 -19.03
C GLY A 24 -9.60 12.32 -18.07
N TYR A 25 -10.44 12.17 -17.05
CA TYR A 25 -10.25 11.26 -15.93
C TYR A 25 -9.89 9.82 -16.36
N PHE A 26 -10.72 9.17 -17.19
CA PHE A 26 -10.48 7.78 -17.59
C PHE A 26 -9.15 7.62 -18.34
N ASN A 27 -8.92 8.41 -19.38
CA ASN A 27 -7.70 8.28 -20.21
C ASN A 27 -6.43 8.64 -19.43
N ALA A 28 -6.50 9.59 -18.49
CA ALA A 28 -5.36 9.95 -17.64
C ALA A 28 -5.06 8.82 -16.63
N ASN A 29 -6.10 8.24 -16.02
CA ASN A 29 -5.92 7.10 -15.11
C ASN A 29 -5.37 5.85 -15.80
N GLU A 30 -5.78 5.57 -17.05
CA GLU A 30 -5.20 4.47 -17.83
C GLU A 30 -3.68 4.65 -18.02
N ILE A 31 -3.23 5.87 -18.34
CA ILE A 31 -1.80 6.18 -18.48
C ILE A 31 -1.08 5.97 -17.14
N ILE A 32 -1.64 6.47 -16.05
CA ILE A 32 -1.03 6.30 -14.71
C ILE A 32 -0.96 4.83 -14.34
N ASN A 33 -2.06 4.10 -14.47
CA ASN A 33 -2.14 2.68 -14.11
C ASN A 33 -1.20 1.81 -14.94
N GLU A 34 -1.10 2.06 -16.25
CA GLU A 34 -0.18 1.34 -17.14
C GLU A 34 1.27 1.60 -16.74
N THR A 35 1.62 2.86 -16.45
CA THR A 35 2.97 3.22 -16.00
C THR A 35 3.34 2.56 -14.67
N LEU A 36 2.40 2.55 -13.71
CA LEU A 36 2.60 1.89 -12.42
C LEU A 36 2.73 0.38 -12.57
N PHE A 37 1.90 -0.23 -13.41
CA PHE A 37 1.96 -1.67 -13.68
C PHE A 37 3.31 -2.07 -14.28
N GLN A 38 3.81 -1.34 -15.27
CA GLN A 38 5.11 -1.61 -15.88
C GLN A 38 6.26 -1.43 -14.88
N HIS A 39 6.15 -0.46 -13.97
CA HIS A 39 7.11 -0.27 -12.90
C HIS A 39 7.11 -1.45 -11.91
N GLU A 40 5.93 -1.87 -11.44
CA GLU A 40 5.79 -3.01 -10.53
C GLU A 40 6.35 -4.31 -11.14
N GLU A 41 6.08 -4.57 -12.44
CA GLU A 41 6.59 -5.76 -13.14
C GLU A 41 8.12 -5.75 -13.34
N SER A 42 8.71 -4.57 -13.50
CA SER A 42 10.16 -4.43 -13.73
C SER A 42 10.99 -4.38 -12.46
N ARG A 43 10.38 -4.08 -11.33
CA ARG A 43 11.07 -3.84 -10.06
C ARG A 43 11.45 -5.15 -9.36
N LYS A 44 12.72 -5.22 -8.93
CA LYS A 44 13.19 -6.31 -8.07
C LYS A 44 13.12 -5.88 -6.60
N GLU A 45 12.48 -6.69 -5.78
CA GLU A 45 12.38 -6.46 -4.34
C GLU A 45 13.66 -6.87 -3.62
N ASN A 46 14.06 -6.07 -2.64
CA ASN A 46 15.14 -6.44 -1.74
C ASN A 46 14.58 -7.17 -0.50
N TYR A 47 14.50 -8.49 -0.56
CA TYR A 47 13.97 -9.33 0.51
C TYR A 47 14.90 -9.48 1.73
N TYR A 48 16.12 -8.94 1.67
CA TYR A 48 17.02 -8.89 2.84
C TYR A 48 16.65 -7.79 3.85
N GLN A 49 15.69 -6.96 3.48
CA GLN A 49 15.13 -5.90 4.32
C GLN A 49 13.62 -6.11 4.45
N ILE A 50 12.99 -5.43 5.41
CA ILE A 50 11.53 -5.33 5.42
C ILE A 50 11.12 -4.62 4.14
N ILE A 51 10.38 -5.31 3.27
CA ILE A 51 9.94 -4.74 1.99
C ILE A 51 8.96 -3.58 2.24
N PRO A 52 8.95 -2.53 1.41
CA PRO A 52 8.03 -1.41 1.58
C PRO A 52 6.58 -1.85 1.37
N VAL A 53 5.65 -1.19 2.03
CA VAL A 53 4.21 -1.45 1.84
C VAL A 53 3.79 -1.11 0.42
N TYR A 54 4.26 0.02 -0.10
CA TYR A 54 4.01 0.49 -1.45
C TYR A 54 5.30 0.53 -2.27
N GLN A 55 5.19 0.17 -3.54
CA GLN A 55 6.31 0.19 -4.49
C GLN A 55 6.33 1.52 -5.25
N TYR A 56 6.56 2.63 -4.54
CA TYR A 56 6.71 3.93 -5.20
C TYR A 56 8.07 4.04 -5.90
N PRO A 57 8.14 4.79 -7.03
CA PRO A 57 9.40 5.03 -7.69
C PRO A 57 10.33 5.85 -6.77
N ASP A 58 11.61 5.49 -6.73
CA ASP A 58 12.64 6.31 -6.11
C ASP A 58 12.99 7.53 -6.99
N ALA A 59 14.01 8.31 -6.60
CA ALA A 59 14.39 9.52 -7.31
C ALA A 59 14.90 9.27 -8.74
N ASP A 60 15.56 8.14 -8.99
CA ASP A 60 16.06 7.79 -10.31
C ASP A 60 14.97 7.13 -11.17
N GLU A 61 14.23 6.21 -10.60
CA GLU A 61 13.08 5.54 -11.23
C GLU A 61 12.01 6.55 -11.66
N SER A 62 11.78 7.60 -10.85
CA SER A 62 10.77 8.64 -11.13
C SER A 62 11.00 9.40 -12.43
N LYS A 63 12.23 9.44 -12.96
CA LYS A 63 12.53 10.05 -14.26
C LYS A 63 11.76 9.39 -15.41
N GLY A 64 11.55 8.07 -15.31
CA GLY A 64 10.72 7.32 -16.27
C GLY A 64 9.22 7.68 -16.21
N PHE A 65 8.77 8.26 -15.11
CA PHE A 65 7.37 8.67 -14.92
C PHE A 65 7.07 10.07 -15.50
N TYR A 66 8.07 10.92 -15.75
CA TYR A 66 7.83 12.32 -16.15
C TYR A 66 6.94 12.44 -17.37
N SER A 67 7.30 11.83 -18.47
CA SER A 67 6.52 11.96 -19.73
C SER A 67 5.09 11.40 -19.64
N PRO A 68 4.85 10.18 -19.14
CA PRO A 68 3.48 9.67 -19.01
C PRO A 68 2.65 10.48 -17.99
N MET A 69 3.22 10.89 -16.86
CA MET A 69 2.49 11.68 -15.85
C MET A 69 2.17 13.10 -16.35
N ASP A 70 3.09 13.75 -17.06
CA ASP A 70 2.81 15.04 -17.71
C ASP A 70 1.70 14.90 -18.76
N THR A 71 1.69 13.82 -19.52
CA THR A 71 0.62 13.53 -20.48
C THR A 71 -0.73 13.34 -19.78
N ALA A 72 -0.76 12.61 -18.67
CA ALA A 72 -1.97 12.41 -17.87
C ALA A 72 -2.49 13.73 -17.28
N ALA A 73 -1.59 14.51 -16.66
CA ALA A 73 -1.92 15.83 -16.10
C ALA A 73 -2.46 16.78 -17.17
N ALA A 74 -1.79 16.91 -18.32
CA ALA A 74 -2.23 17.77 -19.41
C ALA A 74 -3.62 17.41 -19.95
N LYS A 75 -3.96 16.10 -20.03
CA LYS A 75 -5.32 15.67 -20.41
C LYS A 75 -6.36 16.19 -19.41
N CYS A 76 -6.09 16.09 -18.13
CA CYS A 76 -6.97 16.58 -17.07
C CYS A 76 -7.10 18.11 -17.09
N GLU A 77 -6.00 18.84 -17.28
CA GLU A 77 -5.99 20.30 -17.37
C GLU A 77 -6.83 20.81 -18.55
N ILE A 78 -6.68 20.20 -19.72
CA ILE A 78 -7.50 20.52 -20.91
C ILE A 78 -8.98 20.31 -20.62
N VAL A 79 -9.32 19.22 -19.93
CA VAL A 79 -10.71 18.91 -19.58
C VAL A 79 -11.25 19.90 -18.55
N ILE A 80 -10.50 20.21 -17.51
CA ILE A 80 -10.89 21.22 -16.52
C ILE A 80 -11.17 22.57 -17.21
N GLY A 81 -10.24 23.03 -18.04
CA GLY A 81 -10.39 24.30 -18.75
C GLY A 81 -11.58 24.36 -19.71
N ARG A 82 -11.99 23.22 -20.30
CA ARG A 82 -13.07 23.19 -21.30
C ARG A 82 -14.42 22.76 -20.75
N HIS A 83 -14.47 22.08 -19.64
CA HIS A 83 -15.67 21.38 -19.14
C HIS A 83 -16.05 21.74 -17.71
N SER A 84 -15.25 22.54 -16.99
CA SER A 84 -15.66 23.08 -15.69
C SER A 84 -16.90 23.96 -15.85
N MET A 85 -17.85 23.74 -14.98
CA MET A 85 -19.14 24.47 -14.93
C MET A 85 -19.35 25.00 -13.50
N PRO A 86 -18.62 26.04 -13.08
CA PRO A 86 -18.73 26.60 -11.74
C PRO A 86 -20.15 27.10 -11.45
N ALA A 87 -20.69 26.78 -10.29
CA ALA A 87 -22.00 27.22 -9.88
C ALA A 87 -22.00 28.75 -9.63
N LYS A 88 -22.78 29.52 -10.42
CA LYS A 88 -22.88 30.98 -10.30
C LYS A 88 -23.52 31.43 -8.99
N LYS A 89 -24.35 30.61 -8.37
CA LYS A 89 -24.94 30.84 -7.03
C LYS A 89 -24.81 29.54 -6.25
N ILE A 90 -23.95 29.57 -5.29
CA ILE A 90 -23.84 28.49 -4.31
C ILE A 90 -25.02 28.67 -3.35
N GLY A 91 -26.13 27.95 -3.60
CA GLY A 91 -27.18 27.76 -2.60
C GLY A 91 -26.59 27.02 -1.41
N ARG A 92 -27.27 27.00 -0.26
CA ARG A 92 -26.78 26.32 0.97
C ARG A 92 -26.31 24.88 0.75
N ASN A 93 -26.73 24.23 -0.34
CA ASN A 93 -26.47 22.82 -0.67
C ASN A 93 -25.85 22.55 -2.02
N SER A 94 -25.35 23.56 -2.74
CA SER A 94 -24.81 23.34 -4.06
C SER A 94 -23.34 22.94 -4.02
N ASN A 95 -22.98 21.94 -4.82
CA ASN A 95 -21.59 21.69 -5.17
C ASN A 95 -21.02 22.94 -5.84
N ALA A 96 -19.75 23.24 -5.59
CA ALA A 96 -19.07 24.36 -6.25
C ALA A 96 -18.99 24.19 -7.78
N GLU A 97 -19.29 22.99 -8.28
CA GLU A 97 -19.12 22.56 -9.66
C GLU A 97 -20.30 21.67 -10.11
N TRP A 98 -20.84 21.95 -11.32
CA TRP A 98 -21.90 21.14 -11.93
C TRP A 98 -21.41 19.95 -12.74
N CYS A 99 -20.16 20.01 -13.21
CA CYS A 99 -19.49 18.86 -13.80
C CYS A 99 -18.82 18.04 -12.69
N SER A 100 -19.43 16.91 -12.33
CA SER A 100 -19.04 16.09 -11.17
C SER A 100 -17.72 15.32 -11.33
N TRP A 101 -17.02 15.50 -12.46
CA TRP A 101 -15.73 14.84 -12.72
C TRP A 101 -14.55 15.84 -12.71
N ILE A 102 -14.78 17.10 -12.37
CA ILE A 102 -13.71 18.12 -12.33
C ILE A 102 -12.81 17.91 -11.09
N ASP A 103 -13.40 17.59 -9.96
CA ASP A 103 -12.69 17.25 -8.74
C ASP A 103 -11.83 15.98 -8.90
N ASP A 104 -12.35 14.95 -9.58
CA ASP A 104 -11.60 13.74 -9.93
C ASP A 104 -10.42 14.05 -10.89
N ASN A 105 -10.59 14.97 -11.85
CA ASN A 105 -9.50 15.40 -12.72
C ASN A 105 -8.41 16.16 -11.93
N TRP A 106 -8.78 17.03 -10.98
CA TRP A 106 -7.82 17.68 -10.09
C TRP A 106 -7.05 16.64 -9.24
N MET A 107 -7.77 15.65 -8.73
CA MET A 107 -7.16 14.55 -7.97
C MET A 107 -6.16 13.78 -8.80
N THR A 108 -6.49 13.48 -10.07
CA THR A 108 -5.62 12.77 -11.01
C THR A 108 -4.35 13.56 -11.31
N ILE A 109 -4.43 14.90 -11.43
CA ILE A 109 -3.23 15.75 -11.55
C ILE A 109 -2.35 15.63 -10.30
N GLY A 110 -2.96 15.67 -9.11
CA GLY A 110 -2.23 15.48 -7.85
C GLY A 110 -1.50 14.13 -7.78
N TRP A 111 -2.14 13.05 -8.22
CA TRP A 111 -1.50 11.73 -8.33
C TRP A 111 -0.34 11.72 -9.31
N ALA A 112 -0.51 12.31 -10.49
CA ALA A 112 0.55 12.40 -11.49
C ALA A 112 1.79 13.14 -10.93
N GLN A 113 1.59 14.26 -10.22
CA GLN A 113 2.69 14.98 -9.59
C GLN A 113 3.34 14.17 -8.45
N PHE A 114 2.54 13.47 -7.64
CA PHE A 114 3.05 12.58 -6.59
C PHE A 114 3.99 11.50 -7.16
N TYR A 115 3.58 10.79 -8.21
CA TYR A 115 4.40 9.74 -8.82
C TYR A 115 5.64 10.26 -9.56
N LYS A 116 5.64 11.53 -9.99
CA LYS A 116 6.82 12.24 -10.47
C LYS A 116 7.78 12.64 -9.34
N ARG A 117 7.36 12.48 -8.07
CA ARG A 117 8.00 13.03 -6.87
C ARG A 117 8.05 14.57 -6.83
N ASP A 118 7.18 15.24 -7.59
CA ASP A 118 6.93 16.66 -7.46
C ASP A 118 5.91 16.89 -6.34
N PHE A 119 6.39 16.72 -5.11
CA PHE A 119 5.54 16.72 -3.92
C PHE A 119 4.94 18.10 -3.60
N GLU A 120 5.63 19.17 -3.94
CA GLU A 120 5.13 20.52 -3.78
C GLU A 120 3.90 20.75 -4.67
N SER A 121 4.01 20.46 -5.96
CA SER A 121 2.87 20.56 -6.88
C SER A 121 1.73 19.61 -6.51
N ALA A 122 2.02 18.40 -6.03
CA ALA A 122 1.00 17.47 -5.57
C ALA A 122 0.21 18.03 -4.37
N MET A 123 0.91 18.57 -3.36
CA MET A 123 0.31 19.19 -2.19
C MET A 123 -0.60 20.38 -2.56
N GLU A 124 -0.16 21.24 -3.50
CA GLU A 124 -1.00 22.35 -4.00
C GLU A 124 -2.35 21.86 -4.56
N LYS A 125 -2.34 20.74 -5.31
CA LYS A 125 -3.56 20.19 -5.91
C LYS A 125 -4.48 19.60 -4.85
N PHE A 126 -3.93 18.87 -3.88
CA PHE A 126 -4.70 18.33 -2.76
C PHE A 126 -5.26 19.46 -1.87
N ASP A 127 -4.49 20.51 -1.59
CA ASP A 127 -4.94 21.70 -0.87
C ASP A 127 -6.08 22.43 -1.59
N TYR A 128 -5.97 22.54 -2.91
CA TYR A 128 -7.03 23.12 -3.72
C TYR A 128 -8.33 22.31 -3.57
N ILE A 129 -8.26 20.98 -3.66
CA ILE A 129 -9.43 20.13 -3.50
C ILE A 129 -10.03 20.26 -2.10
N GLU A 130 -9.22 20.25 -1.05
CA GLU A 130 -9.69 20.45 0.33
C GLU A 130 -10.42 21.78 0.51
N LYS A 131 -9.94 22.85 -0.11
CA LYS A 131 -10.56 24.19 -0.02
C LYS A 131 -11.86 24.29 -0.80
N GLN A 132 -11.91 23.75 -2.02
CA GLN A 132 -13.05 23.94 -2.95
C GLN A 132 -14.17 22.91 -2.74
N TYR A 133 -13.82 21.67 -2.36
CA TYR A 133 -14.76 20.54 -2.36
C TYR A 133 -15.07 20.02 -0.95
N LYS A 134 -15.12 20.90 0.06
CA LYS A 134 -15.39 20.57 1.48
C LYS A 134 -16.67 19.74 1.71
N LYS A 135 -17.65 19.85 0.82
CA LYS A 135 -18.94 19.14 0.90
C LYS A 135 -18.98 17.87 0.04
N ASN A 136 -17.84 17.46 -0.56
CA ASN A 136 -17.71 16.26 -1.37
C ASN A 136 -16.82 15.22 -0.66
N SER A 137 -17.09 13.95 -0.87
CA SER A 137 -16.29 12.83 -0.31
C SER A 137 -14.82 12.86 -0.74
N ILE A 138 -14.50 13.48 -1.88
CA ILE A 138 -13.13 13.64 -2.39
C ILE A 138 -12.24 14.46 -1.44
N PHE A 139 -12.85 15.31 -0.61
CA PHE A 139 -12.16 16.02 0.48
C PHE A 139 -11.31 15.06 1.35
N TYR A 140 -11.89 13.93 1.75
CA TYR A 140 -11.18 12.94 2.56
C TYR A 140 -10.09 12.22 1.77
N THR A 141 -10.32 11.99 0.47
CA THR A 141 -9.32 11.40 -0.42
C THR A 141 -8.13 12.35 -0.60
N ALA A 142 -8.37 13.65 -0.80
CA ALA A 142 -7.29 14.64 -0.88
C ALA A 142 -6.49 14.72 0.42
N LYS A 143 -7.15 14.75 1.56
CA LYS A 143 -6.50 14.74 2.88
C LYS A 143 -5.63 13.50 3.10
N PHE A 144 -6.10 12.34 2.66
CA PHE A 144 -5.35 11.09 2.69
C PHE A 144 -4.09 11.15 1.81
N TRP A 145 -4.18 11.68 0.59
CA TRP A 145 -3.04 11.78 -0.30
C TRP A 145 -2.03 12.85 0.15
N LYS A 146 -2.48 13.89 0.85
CA LYS A 146 -1.57 14.81 1.56
C LYS A 146 -0.75 14.07 2.61
N ALA A 147 -1.39 13.22 3.42
CA ALA A 147 -0.69 12.42 4.41
C ALA A 147 0.34 11.47 3.76
N LYS A 148 -0.01 10.84 2.62
CA LYS A 148 0.94 10.05 1.82
C LYS A 148 2.13 10.89 1.33
N THR A 149 1.86 12.10 0.87
CA THR A 149 2.91 13.02 0.40
C THR A 149 3.82 13.45 1.55
N LEU A 150 3.26 13.70 2.73
CA LEU A 150 4.02 14.02 3.93
C LEU A 150 4.95 12.86 4.35
N ILE A 151 4.52 11.61 4.20
CA ILE A 151 5.39 10.44 4.45
C ILE A 151 6.59 10.43 3.48
N GLU A 152 6.38 10.77 2.20
CA GLU A 152 7.45 10.79 1.20
C GLU A 152 8.45 11.94 1.40
N ILE A 153 8.05 13.04 2.04
CA ILE A 153 8.95 14.14 2.43
C ILE A 153 9.42 14.03 3.89
N GLU A 154 9.16 12.87 4.53
CA GLU A 154 9.62 12.51 5.88
C GLU A 154 9.00 13.34 7.02
N ASP A 155 7.91 14.07 6.79
CA ASP A 155 7.11 14.66 7.86
C ASP A 155 6.14 13.65 8.47
N TYR A 156 6.71 12.68 9.17
CA TYR A 156 5.97 11.55 9.74
C TYR A 156 5.00 11.98 10.84
N PHE A 157 5.35 13.02 11.59
CA PHE A 157 4.50 13.50 12.69
C PHE A 157 3.16 14.04 12.17
N THR A 158 3.22 14.97 11.22
CA THR A 158 2.01 15.56 10.62
C THR A 158 1.20 14.50 9.84
N ALA A 159 1.90 13.58 9.16
CA ALA A 159 1.25 12.49 8.45
C ALA A 159 0.48 11.54 9.38
N GLU A 160 1.07 11.15 10.52
CA GLU A 160 0.42 10.30 11.54
C GLU A 160 -0.85 10.98 12.06
N GLU A 161 -0.76 12.25 12.47
CA GLU A 161 -1.90 13.02 12.97
C GLU A 161 -3.04 13.06 11.95
N MET A 162 -2.75 13.36 10.69
CA MET A 162 -3.76 13.41 9.63
C MET A 162 -4.42 12.05 9.38
N LEU A 163 -3.67 10.96 9.39
CA LEU A 163 -4.22 9.61 9.18
C LEU A 163 -5.08 9.17 10.35
N LEU A 164 -4.67 9.47 11.59
CA LEU A 164 -5.47 9.18 12.79
C LEU A 164 -6.75 9.99 12.81
N GLU A 165 -6.71 11.28 12.45
CA GLU A 165 -7.90 12.13 12.31
C GLU A 165 -8.88 11.56 11.27
N LEU A 166 -8.40 11.03 10.15
CA LEU A 166 -9.26 10.39 9.16
C LEU A 166 -9.96 9.13 9.70
N ILE A 167 -9.27 8.33 10.52
CA ILE A 167 -9.85 7.14 11.17
C ILE A 167 -10.94 7.56 12.16
N GLU A 168 -10.67 8.58 12.98
CA GLU A 168 -11.62 9.06 13.96
C GLU A 168 -12.85 9.66 13.28
N LYS A 169 -12.63 10.48 12.26
CA LYS A 169 -13.72 11.07 11.46
C LYS A 169 -14.61 10.02 10.81
N LYS A 170 -14.03 8.94 10.29
CA LYS A 170 -14.81 7.82 9.78
C LYS A 170 -15.71 7.23 10.86
N LYS A 171 -15.18 6.96 12.07
CA LYS A 171 -15.95 6.40 13.19
C LYS A 171 -17.11 7.32 13.60
N GLU A 172 -16.84 8.62 13.67
CA GLU A 172 -17.90 9.61 13.96
C GLU A 172 -19.03 9.57 12.92
N LEU A 173 -18.67 9.54 11.63
CA LEU A 173 -19.66 9.52 10.56
C LEU A 173 -20.47 8.23 10.53
N GLU A 174 -19.85 7.09 10.80
CA GLU A 174 -20.56 5.81 10.94
C GLU A 174 -21.55 5.83 12.12
N ALA A 175 -21.14 6.36 13.27
CA ALA A 175 -22.03 6.50 14.42
C ALA A 175 -23.22 7.43 14.13
N LEU A 176 -22.99 8.52 13.41
CA LEU A 176 -24.06 9.43 12.97
C LEU A 176 -25.04 8.75 11.99
N GLU A 177 -24.53 8.00 11.00
CA GLU A 177 -25.35 7.24 10.05
C GLU A 177 -26.21 6.16 10.77
N GLU A 178 -25.66 5.48 11.76
CA GLU A 178 -26.39 4.49 12.57
C GLU A 178 -27.50 5.14 13.40
N ALA A 179 -27.18 6.28 14.04
CA ALA A 179 -28.17 7.04 14.79
C ALA A 179 -29.32 7.55 13.91
N GLU A 180 -29.03 8.01 12.68
CA GLU A 180 -30.06 8.40 11.71
C GLU A 180 -30.91 7.21 11.26
N LYS A 181 -30.32 6.05 10.96
CA LYS A 181 -31.04 4.84 10.59
C LYS A 181 -31.99 4.39 11.70
N SER A 182 -31.54 4.42 12.95
CA SER A 182 -32.37 4.07 14.13
C SER A 182 -33.55 5.02 14.27
N LYS A 183 -33.34 6.35 14.14
CA LYS A 183 -34.42 7.35 14.17
C LYS A 183 -35.42 7.16 13.02
N ILE A 184 -34.96 6.84 11.82
CA ILE A 184 -35.82 6.56 10.67
C ILE A 184 -36.66 5.30 10.90
N GLN A 185 -36.09 4.27 11.52
CA GLN A 185 -36.79 3.03 11.84
C GLN A 185 -37.86 3.26 12.91
N GLU A 186 -37.58 3.96 13.99
CA GLU A 186 -38.57 4.35 14.98
C GLU A 186 -39.72 5.17 14.39
N LEU A 187 -39.39 6.12 13.49
CA LEU A 187 -40.41 6.92 12.79
C LEU A 187 -41.28 6.07 11.86
N LYS A 188 -40.69 5.07 11.16
CA LYS A 188 -41.44 4.14 10.33
C LYS A 188 -42.41 3.26 11.16
N GLU A 189 -41.96 2.79 12.29
CA GLU A 189 -42.79 2.00 13.24
C GLU A 189 -43.93 2.84 13.80
N LYS A 190 -43.69 4.08 14.19
CA LYS A 190 -44.70 5.05 14.64
C LYS A 190 -45.67 5.48 13.52
N LEU A 191 -45.22 5.48 12.25
CA LEU A 191 -46.04 5.85 11.08
C LEU A 191 -46.87 4.66 10.54
N SER A 192 -46.48 3.43 10.77
CA SER A 192 -47.24 2.24 10.39
C SER A 192 -48.58 2.16 11.15
N SER A 193 -48.68 2.84 12.30
CA SER A 193 -49.87 2.96 13.12
C SER A 193 -50.82 4.13 12.76
N LYS A 194 -50.40 5.06 11.88
CA LYS A 194 -51.26 6.20 11.46
C LYS A 194 -51.06 6.57 9.98
N ARG A 195 -51.99 6.12 9.13
CA ARG A 195 -52.11 6.60 7.73
C ARG A 195 -52.47 8.08 7.71
N LYS A 196 -51.46 8.94 7.49
CA LYS A 196 -51.67 10.29 6.89
C LYS A 196 -50.42 10.70 6.11
N LYS A 197 -50.62 10.92 4.78
CA LYS A 197 -49.61 11.51 3.88
C LYS A 197 -49.24 12.92 4.37
N LYS A 198 -48.06 13.12 4.95
CA LYS A 198 -47.41 14.41 4.99
C LYS A 198 -46.30 14.42 3.94
N LYS A 199 -46.37 15.43 3.03
CA LYS A 199 -45.27 15.76 2.13
C LYS A 199 -44.03 16.01 2.99
N LYS A 200 -42.95 15.25 2.74
CA LYS A 200 -41.62 15.56 3.27
C LYS A 200 -41.23 16.92 2.71
N SER A 201 -41.09 17.92 3.57
CA SER A 201 -40.20 19.04 3.32
C SER A 201 -38.78 18.46 3.29
N LYS A 202 -38.13 18.53 2.14
CA LYS A 202 -36.71 18.23 2.03
C LYS A 202 -35.98 19.44 2.62
N ASP A 203 -35.65 19.40 3.89
CA ASP A 203 -34.54 20.17 4.40
C ASP A 203 -33.26 19.49 3.91
N GLU A 204 -32.74 19.99 2.80
CA GLU A 204 -31.51 19.49 2.17
C GLU A 204 -30.24 20.03 2.85
N ASP A 205 -30.39 20.74 3.97
CA ASP A 205 -29.34 21.60 4.52
C ASP A 205 -28.24 20.89 5.32
N ASP A 206 -28.45 19.60 5.73
CA ASP A 206 -27.50 18.83 6.55
C ASP A 206 -27.17 17.44 5.99
N LYS A 207 -26.88 17.35 4.69
CA LYS A 207 -26.33 16.08 4.19
C LYS A 207 -24.91 15.89 4.73
N ILE A 208 -24.77 14.94 5.64
CA ILE A 208 -23.48 14.47 6.12
C ILE A 208 -22.63 14.06 4.90
N VAL A 209 -21.45 14.62 4.76
CA VAL A 209 -20.49 14.26 3.72
C VAL A 209 -20.04 12.81 3.96
N LYS A 210 -20.35 11.92 3.04
CA LYS A 210 -20.04 10.50 3.19
C LYS A 210 -18.54 10.26 3.09
N PHE A 211 -18.03 9.45 4.01
CA PHE A 211 -16.67 8.96 3.91
C PHE A 211 -16.52 8.00 2.72
N PRO A 212 -15.43 8.06 1.92
CA PRO A 212 -15.22 7.16 0.79
C PRO A 212 -15.13 5.70 1.25
N LYS A 213 -15.96 4.83 0.65
CA LYS A 213 -16.16 3.44 1.12
C LYS A 213 -14.89 2.60 1.24
N ASN A 214 -13.91 2.84 0.38
CA ASN A 214 -12.69 2.02 0.32
C ASN A 214 -11.47 2.72 0.93
N LEU A 215 -11.59 3.96 1.37
CA LEU A 215 -10.45 4.74 1.85
C LEU A 215 -9.83 4.13 3.12
N GLU A 216 -10.65 3.55 4.00
CA GLU A 216 -10.14 2.84 5.18
C GLU A 216 -9.18 1.70 4.82
N ASN A 217 -9.43 1.01 3.71
CA ASN A 217 -8.58 -0.08 3.25
C ASN A 217 -7.16 0.39 2.88
N GLU A 218 -6.98 1.70 2.64
CA GLU A 218 -5.70 2.32 2.32
C GLU A 218 -5.06 3.01 3.53
N ILE A 219 -5.85 3.56 4.46
CA ILE A 219 -5.34 4.31 5.61
C ILE A 219 -4.46 3.42 6.51
N TYR A 220 -4.92 2.22 6.88
CA TYR A 220 -4.14 1.35 7.77
C TYR A 220 -2.85 0.83 7.14
N PRO A 221 -2.80 0.41 5.87
CA PRO A 221 -1.52 0.11 5.21
C PRO A 221 -0.58 1.32 5.15
N THR A 222 -1.12 2.54 4.96
CA THR A 222 -0.30 3.76 4.93
C THR A 222 0.29 4.09 6.31
N LEU A 223 -0.48 3.90 7.39
CA LEU A 223 0.05 3.98 8.75
C LEU A 223 1.11 2.92 9.01
N ALA A 224 0.93 1.70 8.48
CA ALA A 224 1.94 0.65 8.60
C ALA A 224 3.24 1.05 7.90
N ASP A 225 3.17 1.63 6.71
CA ASP A 225 4.34 2.14 5.98
C ASP A 225 5.08 3.21 6.79
N LEU A 226 4.35 4.16 7.38
CA LEU A 226 4.91 5.18 8.26
C LEU A 226 5.63 4.56 9.46
N TYR A 227 4.99 3.63 10.18
CA TYR A 227 5.58 3.02 11.37
C TYR A 227 6.76 2.09 11.04
N ILE A 228 6.78 1.49 9.87
CA ILE A 228 7.94 0.72 9.39
C ILE A 228 9.11 1.65 9.11
N ARG A 229 8.89 2.78 8.43
CA ARG A 229 9.93 3.78 8.14
C ARG A 229 10.52 4.40 9.41
N THR A 230 9.68 4.62 10.42
CA THR A 230 10.10 5.13 11.75
C THR A 230 10.59 4.03 12.70
N LYS A 231 10.57 2.75 12.27
CA LYS A 231 10.95 1.57 13.05
C LYS A 231 10.12 1.37 14.33
N ASP A 232 8.92 1.94 14.41
CA ASP A 232 7.96 1.65 15.49
C ASP A 232 7.20 0.35 15.16
N TYR A 233 7.92 -0.76 15.30
CA TYR A 233 7.40 -2.07 14.91
C TYR A 233 6.19 -2.52 15.72
N ASN A 234 6.04 -2.07 16.97
CA ASN A 234 4.87 -2.42 17.78
C ASN A 234 3.60 -1.79 17.18
N LYS A 235 3.61 -0.50 16.87
CA LYS A 235 2.50 0.16 16.21
C LYS A 235 2.27 -0.42 14.79
N ALA A 236 3.36 -0.72 14.05
CA ALA A 236 3.25 -1.34 12.73
C ALA A 236 2.50 -2.67 12.77
N ILE A 237 2.77 -3.54 13.76
CA ILE A 237 2.07 -4.82 13.94
C ILE A 237 0.57 -4.62 14.13
N ASP A 238 0.18 -3.68 15.00
CA ASP A 238 -1.24 -3.42 15.30
C ASP A 238 -2.01 -2.96 14.06
N VAL A 239 -1.45 -1.99 13.32
CA VAL A 239 -2.10 -1.46 12.12
C VAL A 239 -2.05 -2.43 10.94
N LEU A 240 -0.99 -3.26 10.80
CA LEU A 240 -0.93 -4.32 9.80
C LEU A 240 -1.99 -5.38 10.05
N ASN A 241 -2.18 -5.84 11.29
CA ASN A 241 -3.23 -6.78 11.63
C ASN A 241 -4.62 -6.22 11.27
N LYS A 242 -4.84 -4.93 11.53
CA LYS A 242 -6.09 -4.26 11.13
C LYS A 242 -6.21 -4.20 9.61
N ALA A 243 -5.17 -3.79 8.87
CA ALA A 243 -5.14 -3.74 7.41
C ALA A 243 -5.44 -5.10 6.78
N ILE A 244 -4.83 -6.17 7.31
CA ILE A 244 -5.04 -7.57 6.87
C ILE A 244 -6.47 -8.03 7.14
N SER A 245 -7.12 -7.56 8.21
CA SER A 245 -8.52 -7.90 8.51
C SER A 245 -9.53 -7.25 7.55
N LEU A 246 -9.16 -6.15 6.91
CA LEU A 246 -10.00 -5.43 5.96
C LEU A 246 -10.02 -6.12 4.59
N LYS A 247 -10.91 -5.61 3.70
CA LYS A 247 -11.04 -6.10 2.33
C LYS A 247 -9.91 -5.56 1.46
N GLN A 248 -8.88 -6.38 1.25
CA GLN A 248 -7.74 -6.09 0.38
C GLN A 248 -7.75 -6.97 -0.87
N LYS A 249 -7.09 -6.51 -1.94
CA LYS A 249 -6.74 -7.39 -3.07
C LYS A 249 -5.83 -8.53 -2.57
N ARG A 250 -5.95 -9.72 -3.16
CA ARG A 250 -5.25 -10.93 -2.70
C ARG A 250 -3.75 -10.74 -2.65
N GLU A 251 -3.17 -10.17 -3.71
CA GLU A 251 -1.73 -9.94 -3.85
C GLU A 251 -1.24 -8.96 -2.79
N PHE A 252 -1.90 -7.83 -2.65
CA PHE A 252 -1.56 -6.82 -1.66
C PHE A 252 -1.73 -7.34 -0.21
N LYS A 253 -2.79 -8.10 0.07
CA LYS A 253 -2.96 -8.76 1.38
C LYS A 253 -1.82 -9.72 1.68
N THR A 254 -1.35 -10.47 0.68
CA THR A 254 -0.24 -11.41 0.83
C THR A 254 1.06 -10.66 1.11
N ARG A 255 1.29 -9.52 0.44
CA ARG A 255 2.40 -8.61 0.72
C ARG A 255 2.37 -8.09 2.17
N LEU A 256 1.22 -7.64 2.67
CA LEU A 256 1.08 -7.18 4.06
C LEU A 256 1.39 -8.29 5.08
N ILE A 257 0.97 -9.53 4.80
CA ILE A 257 1.29 -10.69 5.65
C ILE A 257 2.79 -11.00 5.61
N PHE A 258 3.43 -10.87 4.43
CA PHE A 258 4.87 -11.06 4.30
C PHE A 258 5.64 -10.01 5.12
N ILE A 259 5.26 -8.74 5.03
CA ILE A 259 5.83 -7.63 5.81
C ILE A 259 5.66 -7.89 7.32
N LEU A 260 4.47 -8.29 7.75
CA LEU A 260 4.21 -8.65 9.15
C LEU A 260 5.12 -9.80 9.61
N ALA A 261 5.34 -10.81 8.74
CA ALA A 261 6.26 -11.90 9.03
C ALA A 261 7.71 -11.41 9.16
N GLN A 262 8.16 -10.48 8.31
CA GLN A 262 9.49 -9.87 8.40
C GLN A 262 9.67 -9.08 9.71
N ILE A 263 8.67 -8.31 10.12
CA ILE A 263 8.72 -7.56 11.39
C ILE A 263 8.81 -8.54 12.57
N TYR A 264 8.00 -9.59 12.61
CA TYR A 264 8.11 -10.60 13.67
C TYR A 264 9.46 -11.34 13.64
N HIS A 265 10.03 -11.56 12.45
CA HIS A 265 11.36 -12.16 12.30
C HIS A 265 12.44 -11.24 12.89
N GLU A 266 12.40 -9.94 12.56
CA GLU A 266 13.32 -8.93 13.12
C GLU A 266 13.23 -8.87 14.66
N LEU A 267 12.03 -8.99 15.20
CA LEU A 267 11.77 -9.03 16.64
C LEU A 267 12.05 -10.40 17.27
N ARG A 268 12.59 -11.36 16.50
CA ARG A 268 12.84 -12.75 16.94
C ARG A 268 11.62 -13.45 17.53
N ASN A 269 10.43 -13.13 17.01
CA ASN A 269 9.18 -13.72 17.48
C ASN A 269 8.83 -14.98 16.67
N ASN A 270 8.50 -16.05 17.37
CA ASN A 270 8.19 -17.35 16.79
C ASN A 270 6.99 -17.36 15.84
N ALA A 271 6.11 -16.34 15.90
CA ALA A 271 4.98 -16.21 14.97
C ALA A 271 5.43 -16.01 13.51
N ALA A 272 6.64 -15.50 13.27
CA ALA A 272 7.17 -15.23 11.93
C ALA A 272 7.09 -16.46 11.01
N SER A 273 7.54 -17.63 11.49
CA SER A 273 7.56 -18.87 10.71
C SER A 273 6.15 -19.29 10.25
N GLY A 274 5.14 -19.12 11.11
CA GLY A 274 3.74 -19.39 10.79
C GLY A 274 3.18 -18.46 9.71
N LEU A 275 3.50 -17.18 9.78
CA LEU A 275 3.09 -16.16 8.80
C LEU A 275 3.75 -16.40 7.44
N TYR A 276 5.04 -16.72 7.38
CA TYR A 276 5.69 -17.12 6.12
C TYR A 276 5.05 -18.38 5.51
N ALA A 277 4.65 -19.35 6.34
CA ALA A 277 3.91 -20.50 5.85
C ALA A 277 2.54 -20.12 5.27
N GLU A 278 1.87 -19.13 5.85
CA GLU A 278 0.62 -18.57 5.30
C GLU A 278 0.86 -17.90 3.95
N VAL A 279 1.92 -17.09 3.80
CA VAL A 279 2.31 -16.49 2.52
C VAL A 279 2.47 -17.55 1.45
N VAL A 280 3.22 -18.62 1.71
CA VAL A 280 3.42 -19.72 0.75
C VAL A 280 2.09 -20.37 0.34
N LYS A 281 1.16 -20.58 1.28
CA LYS A 281 -0.18 -21.13 0.99
C LYS A 281 -1.04 -20.24 0.11
N ARG A 282 -0.77 -18.93 0.12
CA ARG A 282 -1.49 -17.95 -0.71
C ARG A 282 -1.03 -17.94 -2.16
N ASN A 283 0.05 -18.66 -2.47
CA ASN A 283 0.63 -18.79 -3.79
C ASN A 283 0.88 -17.42 -4.46
N PRO A 284 1.78 -16.59 -3.90
CA PRO A 284 2.22 -15.34 -4.51
C PRO A 284 3.07 -15.59 -5.77
N ASP A 285 3.68 -14.51 -6.31
CA ASP A 285 4.71 -14.63 -7.33
C ASP A 285 5.85 -15.56 -6.86
N TYR A 286 6.67 -15.99 -7.83
CA TYR A 286 7.73 -16.98 -7.56
C TYR A 286 8.74 -16.48 -6.53
N GLU A 287 9.16 -15.22 -6.66
CA GLU A 287 10.22 -14.66 -5.82
C GLU A 287 9.77 -14.50 -4.35
N MET A 288 8.59 -13.94 -4.13
CA MET A 288 8.00 -13.86 -2.78
C MET A 288 7.75 -15.25 -2.18
N ALA A 289 7.27 -16.22 -2.97
CA ALA A 289 7.06 -17.58 -2.50
C ALA A 289 8.39 -18.27 -2.11
N PHE A 290 9.44 -18.02 -2.88
CA PHE A 290 10.78 -18.51 -2.61
C PHE A 290 11.32 -17.90 -1.30
N GLN A 291 11.31 -16.57 -1.19
CA GLN A 291 11.79 -15.86 -0.01
C GLN A 291 11.00 -16.20 1.26
N ALA A 292 9.70 -16.42 1.13
CA ALA A 292 8.89 -16.89 2.26
C ALA A 292 9.33 -18.27 2.77
N LYS A 293 9.76 -19.18 1.88
CA LYS A 293 10.28 -20.51 2.29
C LYS A 293 11.64 -20.39 2.99
N ILE A 294 12.55 -19.55 2.46
CA ILE A 294 13.86 -19.28 3.06
C ILE A 294 13.68 -18.63 4.44
N ASN A 295 12.95 -17.52 4.50
CA ASN A 295 12.74 -16.78 5.75
C ASN A 295 11.97 -17.62 6.80
N ARG A 296 11.07 -18.51 6.36
CA ARG A 296 10.43 -19.48 7.26
C ARG A 296 11.45 -20.38 7.96
N ALA A 297 12.44 -20.86 7.22
CA ALA A 297 13.49 -21.70 7.78
C ALA A 297 14.38 -20.93 8.76
N LEU A 298 14.74 -19.70 8.40
CA LEU A 298 15.57 -18.84 9.25
C LEU A 298 14.85 -18.43 10.55
N ALA A 299 13.56 -18.11 10.46
CA ALA A 299 12.74 -17.71 11.61
C ALA A 299 12.27 -18.86 12.49
N PHE A 300 12.38 -20.11 12.04
CA PHE A 300 11.89 -21.27 12.78
C PHE A 300 12.78 -21.58 14.00
N SER A 301 12.16 -21.74 15.17
CA SER A 301 12.83 -22.05 16.44
C SER A 301 12.30 -23.32 17.12
N GLY A 302 11.43 -24.09 16.43
CA GLY A 302 10.87 -25.32 16.97
C GLY A 302 11.79 -26.52 16.81
N SER A 303 11.44 -27.65 17.44
CA SER A 303 12.19 -28.91 17.39
C SER A 303 11.96 -29.75 16.12
N ASP A 304 10.87 -29.49 15.35
CA ASP A 304 10.56 -30.24 14.12
C ASP A 304 11.02 -29.50 12.87
N ASN A 305 12.32 -29.47 12.66
CA ASN A 305 12.93 -28.88 11.45
C ASN A 305 12.81 -29.80 10.22
N LYS A 306 12.44 -31.06 10.39
CA LYS A 306 12.48 -32.07 9.32
C LYS A 306 11.65 -31.70 8.10
N SER A 307 10.47 -31.18 8.32
CA SER A 307 9.58 -30.73 7.22
C SER A 307 10.17 -29.57 6.42
N ILE A 308 10.75 -28.60 7.12
CA ILE A 308 11.38 -27.41 6.51
C ILE A 308 12.66 -27.80 5.78
N LYS A 309 13.53 -28.60 6.42
CA LYS A 309 14.77 -29.13 5.81
C LYS A 309 14.48 -29.90 4.53
N ASN A 310 13.48 -30.81 4.56
CA ASN A 310 13.05 -31.55 3.36
C ASN A 310 12.51 -30.61 2.25
N GLN A 311 11.84 -29.53 2.61
CA GLN A 311 11.39 -28.53 1.63
C GLN A 311 12.58 -27.85 0.95
N LEU A 312 13.58 -27.40 1.71
CA LEU A 312 14.80 -26.79 1.16
C LEU A 312 15.60 -27.76 0.28
N LEU A 313 15.75 -29.02 0.72
CA LEU A 313 16.42 -30.06 -0.08
C LEU A 313 15.67 -30.36 -1.40
N LYS A 314 14.35 -30.24 -1.43
CA LYS A 314 13.58 -30.33 -2.68
C LYS A 314 13.82 -29.10 -3.57
N MET A 315 13.98 -27.91 -2.99
CA MET A 315 14.28 -26.72 -3.75
C MET A 315 15.63 -26.77 -4.45
N LEU A 316 16.64 -27.43 -3.87
CA LEU A 316 17.94 -27.68 -4.53
C LEU A 316 17.85 -28.62 -5.75
N LYS A 317 16.78 -29.38 -5.88
CA LYS A 317 16.55 -30.29 -7.02
C LYS A 317 15.78 -29.64 -8.17
N ASP A 318 15.33 -28.41 -7.99
CA ASP A 318 14.56 -27.66 -8.99
C ASP A 318 15.51 -26.66 -9.66
N ASP A 319 15.77 -26.88 -10.95
CA ASP A 319 16.68 -26.06 -11.76
C ASP A 319 16.32 -24.57 -11.79
N LYS A 320 15.07 -24.20 -11.48
CA LYS A 320 14.63 -22.82 -11.34
C LYS A 320 15.30 -22.08 -10.18
N ASN A 321 15.87 -22.82 -9.23
CA ASN A 321 16.50 -22.25 -8.05
C ASN A 321 18.03 -22.16 -8.15
N ILE A 322 18.63 -22.43 -9.31
CA ILE A 322 20.10 -22.43 -9.48
C ILE A 322 20.72 -21.12 -9.00
N ASP A 323 20.13 -19.99 -9.38
CA ASP A 323 20.62 -18.65 -9.00
C ASP A 323 20.43 -18.33 -7.51
N TYR A 324 19.73 -19.20 -6.77
CA TYR A 324 19.40 -19.01 -5.35
C TYR A 324 19.96 -20.14 -4.45
N TYR A 325 20.83 -20.99 -4.96
CA TYR A 325 21.41 -22.09 -4.17
C TYR A 325 22.17 -21.58 -2.95
N ASP A 326 22.82 -20.44 -3.07
CA ASP A 326 23.51 -19.75 -1.98
C ASP A 326 22.58 -19.50 -0.77
N GLN A 327 21.38 -18.99 -1.01
CA GLN A 327 20.38 -18.72 0.03
C GLN A 327 19.81 -20.03 0.63
N ILE A 328 19.61 -21.03 -0.21
CA ILE A 328 19.09 -22.34 0.24
C ILE A 328 20.13 -23.02 1.15
N TYR A 329 21.40 -23.05 0.74
CA TYR A 329 22.47 -23.63 1.56
C TYR A 329 22.67 -22.84 2.85
N PHE A 330 22.59 -21.52 2.84
CA PHE A 330 22.63 -20.71 4.05
C PHE A 330 21.50 -21.07 5.02
N ALA A 331 20.27 -21.22 4.53
CA ALA A 331 19.13 -21.60 5.35
C ALA A 331 19.28 -23.03 5.91
N LEU A 332 19.83 -23.96 5.13
CA LEU A 332 20.17 -25.32 5.61
C LEU A 332 21.26 -25.29 6.68
N ALA A 333 22.26 -24.42 6.52
CA ALA A 333 23.32 -24.23 7.52
C ALA A 333 22.73 -23.76 8.86
N GLU A 334 21.87 -22.71 8.84
CA GLU A 334 21.24 -22.21 10.05
C GLU A 334 20.35 -23.26 10.74
N ILE A 335 19.68 -24.15 9.97
CA ILE A 335 18.96 -25.28 10.56
C ILE A 335 19.91 -26.25 11.21
N ALA A 336 21.01 -26.68 10.56
CA ALA A 336 21.99 -27.59 11.09
C ALA A 336 22.62 -27.03 12.36
N LEU A 337 22.98 -25.77 12.41
CA LEU A 337 23.50 -25.08 13.58
C LEU A 337 22.51 -25.06 14.76
N LYS A 338 21.21 -24.86 14.50
CA LYS A 338 20.17 -24.98 15.53
C LYS A 338 19.98 -26.41 16.06
N GLU A 339 20.31 -27.41 15.24
CA GLU A 339 20.31 -28.84 15.62
C GLU A 339 21.62 -29.23 16.29
N ASP A 340 22.54 -28.30 16.55
CA ASP A 340 23.90 -28.49 17.08
C ASP A 340 24.80 -29.35 16.18
N ASP A 341 24.43 -29.52 14.90
CA ASP A 341 25.24 -30.19 13.88
C ASP A 341 26.16 -29.18 13.19
N ARG A 342 27.25 -28.86 13.88
CA ARG A 342 28.21 -27.84 13.41
C ARG A 342 28.94 -28.23 12.15
N LEU A 343 29.28 -29.52 12.00
CA LEU A 343 30.02 -30.02 10.83
C LEU A 343 29.17 -29.81 9.57
N GLN A 344 27.92 -30.20 9.62
CA GLN A 344 26.99 -30.02 8.53
C GLN A 344 26.70 -28.50 8.28
N GLY A 345 26.64 -27.71 9.36
CA GLY A 345 26.48 -26.26 9.26
C GLY A 345 27.63 -25.59 8.51
N ILE A 346 28.87 -25.95 8.84
CA ILE A 346 30.09 -25.44 8.14
C ILE A 346 30.05 -25.84 6.66
N GLU A 347 29.81 -27.14 6.37
CA GLU A 347 29.72 -27.65 5.00
C GLU A 347 28.68 -26.86 4.16
N TYR A 348 27.49 -26.62 4.70
CA TYR A 348 26.48 -25.85 4.01
C TYR A 348 26.86 -24.37 3.85
N LEU A 349 27.59 -23.74 4.79
CA LEU A 349 28.08 -22.37 4.62
C LEU A 349 29.12 -22.29 3.51
N GLU A 350 30.03 -23.27 3.42
CA GLU A 350 31.01 -23.34 2.33
C GLU A 350 30.30 -23.48 0.97
N LEU A 351 29.32 -24.38 0.85
CA LEU A 351 28.48 -24.50 -0.35
C LEU A 351 27.70 -23.23 -0.68
N SER A 352 27.23 -22.47 0.33
CA SER A 352 26.60 -21.18 0.14
C SER A 352 27.57 -20.17 -0.46
N ILE A 353 28.80 -20.11 0.03
CA ILE A 353 29.86 -19.21 -0.49
C ILE A 353 30.21 -19.57 -1.94
N GLU A 354 30.39 -20.85 -2.24
CA GLU A 354 30.72 -21.33 -3.58
C GLU A 354 29.60 -21.04 -4.58
N SER A 355 28.35 -21.18 -4.17
CA SER A 355 27.16 -20.93 -5.00
C SER A 355 26.85 -19.46 -5.20
N SER A 356 27.43 -18.56 -4.38
CA SER A 356 27.22 -17.10 -4.46
C SER A 356 28.06 -16.46 -5.58
N ILE A 357 27.65 -16.64 -6.83
CA ILE A 357 28.39 -16.12 -8.00
C ILE A 357 28.13 -14.62 -8.16
N SER A 358 26.88 -14.19 -8.13
CA SER A 358 26.44 -12.81 -8.37
C SER A 358 25.85 -12.10 -7.14
N ASN A 359 25.61 -12.84 -6.06
CA ASN A 359 24.98 -12.35 -4.85
C ASN A 359 26.03 -12.04 -3.75
N ALA A 360 26.68 -10.89 -3.89
CA ALA A 360 27.73 -10.45 -2.96
C ALA A 360 27.20 -10.33 -1.51
N PHE A 361 25.93 -9.96 -1.33
CA PHE A 361 25.32 -9.84 -0.01
C PHE A 361 25.24 -11.20 0.70
N GLN A 362 24.71 -12.22 0.02
CA GLN A 362 24.62 -13.57 0.58
C GLN A 362 26.01 -14.16 0.84
N LYS A 363 26.95 -13.94 -0.08
CA LYS A 363 28.33 -14.38 0.10
C LYS A 363 28.94 -13.81 1.38
N THR A 364 28.80 -12.49 1.57
CA THR A 364 29.30 -11.80 2.78
C THR A 364 28.63 -12.34 4.05
N ALA A 365 27.32 -12.54 4.02
CA ALA A 365 26.58 -13.09 5.16
C ALA A 365 27.11 -14.49 5.55
N SER A 366 27.37 -15.35 4.55
CA SER A 366 27.89 -16.71 4.78
C SER A 366 29.34 -16.70 5.30
N LEU A 367 30.19 -15.81 4.77
CA LEU A 367 31.55 -15.61 5.25
C LEU A 367 31.60 -15.15 6.71
N ILE A 368 30.82 -14.11 7.05
CA ILE A 368 30.71 -13.60 8.43
C ILE A 368 30.25 -14.72 9.37
N ARG A 369 29.23 -15.48 8.96
CA ARG A 369 28.69 -16.56 9.79
C ARG A 369 29.69 -17.66 10.03
N LEU A 370 30.50 -17.99 9.03
CA LEU A 370 31.56 -18.99 9.15
C LEU A 370 32.71 -18.46 10.03
N ALA A 371 33.10 -17.21 9.89
CA ALA A 371 34.08 -16.56 10.75
C ALA A 371 33.62 -16.55 12.23
N GLU A 372 32.35 -16.24 12.50
CA GLU A 372 31.75 -16.31 13.85
C GLU A 372 31.86 -17.71 14.47
N LEU A 373 31.56 -18.77 13.69
CA LEU A 373 31.65 -20.15 14.17
C LEU A 373 33.08 -20.53 14.57
N TYR A 374 34.04 -20.19 13.71
CA TYR A 374 35.46 -20.45 14.02
C TYR A 374 35.98 -19.63 15.20
N TYR A 375 35.50 -18.37 15.34
CA TYR A 375 35.84 -17.54 16.48
C TYR A 375 35.33 -18.15 17.81
N LEU A 376 34.07 -18.62 17.82
CA LEU A 376 33.50 -19.31 19.01
C LEU A 376 34.23 -20.58 19.35
N GLU A 377 34.81 -21.28 18.38
CA GLU A 377 35.68 -22.46 18.56
C GLU A 377 37.10 -22.09 18.98
N LYS A 378 37.40 -20.79 19.16
CA LYS A 378 38.74 -20.26 19.44
C LYS A 378 39.77 -20.59 18.34
N ASN A 379 39.31 -20.90 17.13
CA ASN A 379 40.14 -21.08 15.96
C ASN A 379 40.32 -19.75 15.25
N TYR A 380 41.02 -18.82 15.90
CA TYR A 380 41.19 -17.45 15.44
C TYR A 380 41.88 -17.34 14.08
N ARG A 381 42.72 -18.34 13.73
CA ARG A 381 43.39 -18.37 12.43
C ARG A 381 42.33 -18.51 11.32
N LYS A 382 41.49 -19.52 11.39
CA LYS A 382 40.44 -19.74 10.41
C LYS A 382 39.40 -18.60 10.42
N ALA A 383 39.05 -18.09 11.61
CA ALA A 383 38.15 -16.95 11.69
C ALA A 383 38.65 -15.68 10.97
N ASN A 384 39.98 -15.52 10.86
CA ASN A 384 40.59 -14.40 10.16
C ASN A 384 40.76 -14.65 8.64
N GLU A 385 40.65 -15.88 8.19
CA GLU A 385 40.72 -16.24 6.77
C GLU A 385 39.38 -15.92 6.04
N TYR A 386 38.27 -15.92 6.78
CA TYR A 386 36.93 -15.60 6.27
C TYR A 386 36.53 -14.16 6.59
#